data_ff2e23a4b6bd71a8e9fd0dfbaffe80a9
#
_entry.id   ff2e23a4b6bd71a8e9fd0dfbaffe80a9
#
_cell.length_a   1.000
_cell.length_b   1.000
_cell.length_c   1.000
_cell.angle_alpha   90.00
_cell.angle_beta   90.00
_cell.angle_gamma   90.00
#
_symmetry.space_group_name_H-M   'P 1'
#
loop_
_entity.id
_entity.type
_entity.pdbx_description
1 polymer ?
#
loop_
_entity_poly.entity_id
_entity_poly.type
_entity_poly.pdbx_seq_one_letter_code
_entity_poly.pdbx_strand_id
1 'polypeptide(L)'
;IERDAHGTEVILQLKESAREFVSPWTLRSLVTRYSDHIGFPIRMQEPTAPAAAEEGQEAPAQWKDVNKASALWTLPKADISDAEYQSFYKYLSHDLEDPLCWAHNRVEGSQSYTTLLYVPGTAPMDLMLQRDERSGLRLYVKRVFIMDAAQQLLPHYLRFVRGVVDSDDLPLNVSRELLQENELSGKIRSAVVRRSLDLIAKVAKDEPEKYATFWSEFGAVLKEGVVEDFGNRERITPLLRFASTRGDGEQQLVDLDAYIARMSAGQEAIYYIT
;
A
#
# COMPACT_ATOMS: atom_id res chain seq x y z
N ILE A 1 30.63 -30.47 -12.94
CA ILE A 1 30.87 -30.61 -11.48
C ILE A 1 29.80 -31.58 -10.99
N GLU A 2 30.20 -32.77 -10.53
CA GLU A 2 29.31 -33.70 -9.86
C GLU A 2 28.87 -33.11 -8.53
N ARG A 3 27.58 -33.17 -8.23
CA ARG A 3 26.99 -32.70 -6.98
C ARG A 3 26.31 -33.85 -6.25
N ASP A 4 26.58 -33.94 -4.97
CA ASP A 4 25.97 -34.96 -4.09
C ASP A 4 24.50 -34.66 -3.72
N ALA A 5 23.99 -33.46 -4.05
CA ALA A 5 22.63 -33.04 -3.72
C ALA A 5 21.94 -32.32 -4.90
N HIS A 6 20.60 -32.43 -4.95
CA HIS A 6 19.78 -31.68 -5.89
C HIS A 6 19.88 -30.16 -5.64
N GLY A 7 19.95 -29.37 -6.71
CA GLY A 7 19.96 -27.91 -6.60
C GLY A 7 20.68 -27.22 -7.74
N THR A 8 20.63 -25.88 -7.72
CA THR A 8 21.33 -25.01 -8.66
C THR A 8 22.31 -24.14 -7.91
N GLU A 9 23.51 -23.97 -8.43
CA GLU A 9 24.50 -23.03 -7.92
C GLU A 9 24.78 -21.95 -8.95
N VAL A 10 24.75 -20.70 -8.50
CA VAL A 10 25.09 -19.55 -9.32
C VAL A 10 26.27 -18.84 -8.68
N ILE A 11 27.40 -18.82 -9.40
CA ILE A 11 28.63 -18.16 -8.96
C ILE A 11 28.80 -16.87 -9.74
N LEU A 12 28.82 -15.73 -9.04
CA LEU A 12 29.03 -14.42 -9.63
C LEU A 12 30.42 -13.91 -9.31
N GLN A 13 31.24 -13.63 -10.35
CA GLN A 13 32.48 -12.88 -10.20
C GLN A 13 32.17 -11.39 -10.30
N LEU A 14 32.29 -10.70 -9.18
CA LEU A 14 31.95 -9.28 -9.11
C LEU A 14 33.11 -8.43 -9.64
N LYS A 15 32.76 -7.38 -10.40
CA LYS A 15 33.70 -6.32 -10.78
C LYS A 15 34.12 -5.54 -9.54
N GLU A 16 35.27 -4.84 -9.62
CA GLU A 16 35.74 -4.01 -8.50
C GLU A 16 34.73 -2.95 -8.05
N SER A 17 34.01 -2.34 -9.00
CA SER A 17 32.96 -1.37 -8.76
C SER A 17 31.72 -1.94 -8.07
N ALA A 18 31.58 -3.27 -7.95
CA ALA A 18 30.46 -3.96 -7.33
C ALA A 18 30.86 -4.71 -6.04
N ARG A 19 32.01 -4.40 -5.46
CA ARG A 19 32.51 -5.04 -4.22
C ARG A 19 31.61 -4.83 -3.01
N GLU A 20 30.79 -3.79 -3.01
CA GLU A 20 29.80 -3.55 -1.94
C GLU A 20 28.82 -4.72 -1.76
N PHE A 21 28.52 -5.47 -2.82
CA PHE A 21 27.64 -6.63 -2.79
C PHE A 21 28.27 -7.89 -2.17
N VAL A 22 29.54 -7.84 -1.77
CA VAL A 22 30.17 -8.92 -0.96
C VAL A 22 29.84 -8.73 0.53
N SER A 23 29.43 -7.52 0.94
CA SER A 23 29.11 -7.23 2.34
C SER A 23 27.85 -7.99 2.79
N PRO A 24 27.91 -8.80 3.87
CA PRO A 24 26.74 -9.48 4.41
C PRO A 24 25.63 -8.52 4.81
N TRP A 25 25.98 -7.32 5.29
CA TRP A 25 25.01 -6.28 5.65
C TRP A 25 24.27 -5.75 4.41
N THR A 26 24.99 -5.46 3.33
CA THR A 26 24.40 -5.02 2.05
C THR A 26 23.48 -6.08 1.49
N LEU A 27 23.92 -7.36 1.46
CA LEU A 27 23.09 -8.47 0.99
C LEU A 27 21.83 -8.64 1.83
N ARG A 28 21.93 -8.57 3.16
CA ARG A 28 20.78 -8.66 4.07
C ARG A 28 19.79 -7.52 3.79
N SER A 29 20.28 -6.29 3.65
CA SER A 29 19.46 -5.13 3.32
C SER A 29 18.71 -5.30 1.98
N LEU A 30 19.40 -5.83 0.96
CA LEU A 30 18.79 -6.11 -0.34
C LEU A 30 17.72 -7.21 -0.25
N VAL A 31 18.01 -8.30 0.46
CA VAL A 31 17.03 -9.38 0.67
C VAL A 31 15.79 -8.86 1.39
N THR A 32 15.95 -8.12 2.48
CA THR A 32 14.85 -7.52 3.22
C THR A 32 14.04 -6.55 2.35
N ARG A 33 14.71 -5.78 1.50
CA ARG A 33 14.03 -4.81 0.64
C ARG A 33 13.25 -5.46 -0.51
N TYR A 34 13.84 -6.44 -1.19
CA TYR A 34 13.29 -6.96 -2.46
C TYR A 34 12.65 -8.34 -2.33
N SER A 35 13.00 -9.11 -1.34
CA SER A 35 12.66 -10.53 -1.23
C SER A 35 12.14 -10.95 0.15
N ASP A 36 11.77 -9.97 1.01
CA ASP A 36 11.32 -10.26 2.38
C ASP A 36 10.09 -11.19 2.40
N HIS A 37 9.23 -11.06 1.41
CA HIS A 37 7.93 -11.72 1.34
C HIS A 37 7.85 -12.89 0.35
N ILE A 38 8.93 -13.27 -0.31
CA ILE A 38 8.90 -14.45 -1.18
C ILE A 38 8.66 -15.72 -0.36
N GLY A 39 7.94 -16.70 -0.94
CA GLY A 39 7.49 -17.91 -0.21
C GLY A 39 8.58 -18.93 0.12
N PHE A 40 9.86 -18.54 0.08
CA PHE A 40 11.00 -19.40 0.38
C PHE A 40 11.93 -18.72 1.37
N PRO A 41 12.46 -19.45 2.37
CA PRO A 41 13.46 -18.90 3.27
C PRO A 41 14.77 -18.65 2.51
N ILE A 42 15.29 -17.45 2.63
CA ILE A 42 16.62 -17.08 2.17
C ILE A 42 17.55 -17.18 3.39
N ARG A 43 18.61 -18.00 3.27
CA ARG A 43 19.56 -18.23 4.34
C ARG A 43 20.90 -17.61 4.01
N MET A 44 21.48 -16.97 4.99
CA MET A 44 22.84 -16.44 4.92
C MET A 44 23.71 -17.03 6.03
N GLN A 45 24.97 -17.25 5.73
CA GLN A 45 25.95 -17.60 6.75
C GLN A 45 26.24 -16.39 7.62
N GLU A 46 26.19 -16.54 8.93
CA GLU A 46 26.71 -15.51 9.83
C GLU A 46 28.24 -15.65 9.94
N PRO A 47 28.97 -14.51 9.91
CA PRO A 47 30.37 -14.52 10.25
C PRO A 47 30.54 -15.07 11.66
N THR A 48 31.25 -16.16 11.82
CA THR A 48 31.59 -16.70 13.14
C THR A 48 32.46 -15.67 13.85
N ALA A 49 32.01 -15.19 15.03
CA ALA A 49 32.81 -14.28 15.84
C ALA A 49 34.14 -14.95 16.20
N PRO A 50 35.28 -14.28 16.07
CA PRO A 50 36.61 -14.89 16.30
C PRO A 50 36.88 -15.32 17.75
N ALA A 51 35.94 -15.10 18.66
CA ALA A 51 36.09 -15.43 20.09
C ALA A 51 35.70 -16.86 20.49
N ALA A 52 35.26 -17.71 19.58
CA ALA A 52 34.80 -19.08 19.87
C ALA A 52 35.58 -20.18 19.14
N ALA A 53 36.61 -19.83 18.40
CA ALA A 53 37.51 -20.81 17.76
C ALA A 53 38.64 -21.15 18.72
N GLU A 54 38.62 -22.31 19.36
CA GLU A 54 39.84 -22.96 19.81
C GLU A 54 40.76 -23.16 18.59
N GLU A 55 42.06 -22.90 18.74
CA GLU A 55 43.02 -22.94 17.65
C GLU A 55 42.90 -24.27 16.88
N GLY A 56 42.40 -24.19 15.63
CA GLY A 56 42.39 -25.30 14.67
C GLY A 56 41.04 -25.92 14.33
N GLN A 57 39.91 -25.45 14.85
CA GLN A 57 38.58 -25.89 14.41
C GLN A 57 37.80 -24.72 13.80
N GLU A 58 37.48 -24.78 12.51
CA GLU A 58 36.47 -23.93 11.89
C GLU A 58 35.14 -24.23 12.56
N ALA A 59 34.60 -23.28 13.32
CA ALA A 59 33.27 -23.41 13.87
C ALA A 59 32.26 -23.62 12.72
N PRO A 60 31.30 -24.55 12.84
CA PRO A 60 30.35 -24.84 11.78
C PRO A 60 29.58 -23.55 11.44
N ALA A 61 29.57 -23.21 10.16
CA ALA A 61 28.85 -22.04 9.66
C ALA A 61 27.39 -22.11 10.04
N GLN A 62 26.90 -21.15 10.83
CA GLN A 62 25.48 -21.06 11.17
C GLN A 62 24.73 -20.33 10.06
N TRP A 63 23.75 -21.04 9.51
CA TRP A 63 22.82 -20.47 8.53
C TRP A 63 21.62 -19.85 9.26
N LYS A 64 21.31 -18.58 8.96
CA LYS A 64 20.14 -17.89 9.47
C LYS A 64 19.22 -17.43 8.34
N ASP A 65 17.93 -17.55 8.56
CA ASP A 65 16.92 -17.00 7.68
C ASP A 65 16.98 -15.46 7.76
N VAL A 66 17.04 -14.79 6.60
CA VAL A 66 17.20 -13.34 6.49
C VAL A 66 15.97 -12.63 5.94
N ASN A 67 14.97 -13.38 5.51
CA ASN A 67 13.67 -12.87 5.08
C ASN A 67 12.54 -13.47 5.92
N LYS A 68 11.36 -12.85 5.88
CA LYS A 68 10.16 -13.35 6.58
C LYS A 68 9.54 -14.57 5.92
N ALA A 69 9.84 -14.79 4.63
CA ALA A 69 9.30 -15.87 3.80
C ALA A 69 7.76 -16.00 3.82
N SER A 70 7.07 -14.95 4.23
CA SER A 70 5.62 -14.88 4.30
C SER A 70 5.13 -13.48 3.93
N ALA A 71 3.95 -13.43 3.33
CA ALA A 71 3.30 -12.18 2.96
C ALA A 71 1.90 -12.16 3.58
N LEU A 72 1.64 -11.20 4.48
CA LEU A 72 0.36 -11.08 5.18
C LEU A 72 -0.83 -11.08 4.22
N TRP A 73 -0.70 -10.36 3.12
CA TRP A 73 -1.78 -10.21 2.13
C TRP A 73 -2.08 -11.49 1.34
N THR A 74 -1.28 -12.54 1.47
CA THR A 74 -1.55 -13.84 0.82
C THR A 74 -2.34 -14.78 1.72
N LEU A 75 -2.45 -14.49 3.01
CA LEU A 75 -3.18 -15.30 3.97
C LEU A 75 -4.70 -15.10 3.82
N PRO A 76 -5.52 -16.10 4.15
CA PRO A 76 -6.96 -15.92 4.26
C PRO A 76 -7.30 -14.84 5.28
N LYS A 77 -8.29 -13.98 4.98
CA LYS A 77 -8.69 -12.89 5.89
C LYS A 77 -9.10 -13.38 7.28
N ALA A 78 -9.67 -14.58 7.35
CA ALA A 78 -10.13 -15.17 8.61
C ALA A 78 -8.96 -15.54 9.55
N ASP A 79 -7.77 -15.70 8.99
CA ASP A 79 -6.57 -16.10 9.72
C ASP A 79 -5.70 -14.90 10.15
N ILE A 80 -6.15 -13.67 9.83
CA ILE A 80 -5.42 -12.44 10.12
C ILE A 80 -6.22 -11.62 11.14
N SER A 81 -5.61 -11.33 12.28
CA SER A 81 -6.18 -10.45 13.30
C SER A 81 -6.03 -8.97 12.94
N ASP A 82 -6.87 -8.12 13.53
CA ASP A 82 -6.79 -6.67 13.37
C ASP A 82 -5.42 -6.14 13.83
N ALA A 83 -4.84 -6.70 14.88
CA ALA A 83 -3.51 -6.33 15.37
C ALA A 83 -2.40 -6.62 14.35
N GLU A 84 -2.52 -7.70 13.57
CA GLU A 84 -1.57 -8.01 12.50
C GLU A 84 -1.72 -7.04 11.33
N TYR A 85 -2.97 -6.68 10.95
CA TYR A 85 -3.20 -5.63 9.94
C TYR A 85 -2.61 -4.29 10.37
N GLN A 86 -2.82 -3.88 11.62
CA GLN A 86 -2.28 -2.63 12.16
C GLN A 86 -0.75 -2.65 12.23
N SER A 87 -0.16 -3.75 12.70
CA SER A 87 1.29 -3.91 12.77
C SER A 87 1.93 -3.88 11.36
N PHE A 88 1.26 -4.49 10.39
CA PHE A 88 1.72 -4.45 9.01
C PHE A 88 1.62 -3.04 8.40
N TYR A 89 0.55 -2.30 8.71
CA TYR A 89 0.43 -0.90 8.31
C TYR A 89 1.59 -0.06 8.83
N LYS A 90 1.91 -0.15 10.13
CA LYS A 90 3.03 0.57 10.75
C LYS A 90 4.38 0.22 10.10
N TYR A 91 4.58 -1.05 9.80
CA TYR A 91 5.77 -1.50 9.07
C TYR A 91 5.84 -0.93 7.64
N LEU A 92 4.69 -0.85 6.95
CA LEU A 92 4.58 -0.40 5.57
C LEU A 92 4.76 1.11 5.43
N SER A 93 4.07 1.89 6.29
CA SER A 93 3.97 3.34 6.22
C SER A 93 5.04 4.06 7.01
N HIS A 94 5.71 3.35 7.94
CA HIS A 94 6.56 3.93 8.99
C HIS A 94 5.82 4.90 9.90
N ASP A 95 4.50 4.76 9.98
CA ASP A 95 3.64 5.49 10.88
C ASP A 95 3.68 4.84 12.28
N LEU A 96 3.51 5.63 13.32
CA LEU A 96 3.43 5.15 14.70
C LEU A 96 1.99 4.89 15.14
N GLU A 97 1.03 5.52 14.47
CA GLU A 97 -0.39 5.40 14.77
C GLU A 97 -1.03 4.25 14.00
N ASP A 98 -2.23 3.86 14.44
CA ASP A 98 -3.02 2.85 13.75
C ASP A 98 -3.71 3.44 12.50
N PRO A 99 -3.95 2.63 11.46
CA PRO A 99 -4.73 3.08 10.33
C PRO A 99 -6.18 3.32 10.73
N LEU A 100 -6.84 4.29 10.12
CA LEU A 100 -8.25 4.57 10.32
C LEU A 100 -9.12 3.38 9.88
N CYS A 101 -8.80 2.82 8.74
CA CYS A 101 -9.47 1.64 8.19
C CYS A 101 -8.61 0.94 7.15
N TRP A 102 -8.99 -0.30 6.80
CA TRP A 102 -8.33 -1.06 5.74
C TRP A 102 -9.29 -1.95 4.96
N ALA A 103 -8.85 -2.34 3.77
CA ALA A 103 -9.53 -3.32 2.94
C ALA A 103 -8.53 -4.31 2.34
N HIS A 104 -8.76 -5.59 2.57
CA HIS A 104 -7.99 -6.67 2.00
C HIS A 104 -8.84 -7.38 0.94
N ASN A 105 -8.38 -7.45 -0.31
CA ASN A 105 -9.14 -8.06 -1.41
C ASN A 105 -8.22 -8.95 -2.24
N ARG A 106 -8.72 -10.14 -2.58
CA ARG A 106 -8.11 -11.05 -3.52
C ARG A 106 -9.03 -11.22 -4.73
N VAL A 107 -8.47 -11.09 -5.89
CA VAL A 107 -9.15 -11.29 -7.17
C VAL A 107 -8.50 -12.48 -7.86
N GLU A 108 -9.33 -13.43 -8.28
CA GLU A 108 -8.93 -14.63 -9.02
C GLU A 108 -9.78 -14.72 -10.28
N GLY A 109 -9.17 -15.09 -11.40
CA GLY A 109 -9.88 -15.22 -12.68
C GLY A 109 -8.94 -15.01 -13.86
N SER A 110 -9.39 -14.24 -14.85
CA SER A 110 -8.54 -13.83 -15.98
C SER A 110 -7.38 -12.93 -15.58
N GLN A 111 -7.43 -12.41 -14.37
CA GLN A 111 -6.38 -11.64 -13.71
C GLN A 111 -6.39 -12.01 -12.25
N SER A 112 -5.19 -12.31 -11.71
CA SER A 112 -5.00 -12.69 -10.32
C SER A 112 -4.11 -11.66 -9.64
N TYR A 113 -4.68 -11.00 -8.63
CA TYR A 113 -3.95 -10.05 -7.82
C TYR A 113 -4.59 -9.89 -6.44
N THR A 114 -3.79 -9.50 -5.49
CA THR A 114 -4.22 -9.16 -4.13
C THR A 114 -3.97 -7.68 -3.86
N THR A 115 -4.89 -7.04 -3.17
CA THR A 115 -4.73 -5.67 -2.68
C THR A 115 -4.98 -5.62 -1.18
N LEU A 116 -4.09 -4.97 -0.46
CA LEU A 116 -4.28 -4.61 0.94
C LEU A 116 -4.09 -3.11 1.05
N LEU A 117 -5.21 -2.39 1.21
CA LEU A 117 -5.29 -0.94 1.18
C LEU A 117 -5.60 -0.41 2.58
N TYR A 118 -4.96 0.69 2.96
CA TYR A 118 -5.15 1.37 4.23
C TYR A 118 -5.43 2.85 4.02
N VAL A 119 -6.25 3.41 4.88
CA VAL A 119 -6.38 4.86 5.06
C VAL A 119 -5.70 5.20 6.38
N PRO A 120 -4.71 6.10 6.41
CA PRO A 120 -4.07 6.56 7.64
C PRO A 120 -5.06 7.19 8.63
N GLY A 121 -4.69 7.21 9.92
CA GLY A 121 -5.46 7.92 10.94
C GLY A 121 -5.30 9.42 10.86
N THR A 122 -4.09 9.89 10.48
CA THR A 122 -3.72 11.30 10.44
C THR A 122 -3.04 11.62 9.10
N ALA A 123 -3.29 12.80 8.56
CA ALA A 123 -2.65 13.25 7.33
C ALA A 123 -1.18 13.62 7.59
N PRO A 124 -0.22 13.16 6.76
CA PRO A 124 1.13 13.67 6.81
C PRO A 124 1.16 15.19 6.61
N MET A 125 2.03 15.90 7.36
CA MET A 125 2.12 17.37 7.30
C MET A 125 2.38 17.92 5.89
N ASP A 126 2.97 17.12 5.03
CA ASP A 126 3.32 17.48 3.66
C ASP A 126 2.29 17.02 2.60
N LEU A 127 1.19 16.38 3.01
CA LEU A 127 0.18 15.86 2.08
C LEU A 127 -0.37 16.92 1.12
N MET A 128 -0.53 18.16 1.59
CA MET A 128 -1.04 19.28 0.78
C MET A 128 0.04 19.92 -0.10
N LEU A 129 1.32 19.78 0.27
CA LEU A 129 2.45 20.40 -0.40
C LEU A 129 3.10 19.47 -1.44
N GLN A 130 3.10 18.17 -1.18
CA GLN A 130 3.73 17.18 -2.06
C GLN A 130 2.77 16.74 -3.16
N ARG A 131 2.76 17.46 -4.27
CA ARG A 131 2.04 17.02 -5.47
C ARG A 131 2.71 15.86 -6.21
N ASP A 132 4.00 15.64 -6.04
CA ASP A 132 4.78 14.77 -6.94
C ASP A 132 5.46 13.56 -6.31
N GLU A 133 5.50 13.40 -4.98
CA GLU A 133 6.29 12.33 -4.39
C GLU A 133 5.51 11.51 -3.37
N ARG A 134 5.43 10.21 -3.64
CA ARG A 134 5.06 9.11 -2.72
C ARG A 134 3.57 8.84 -2.53
N SER A 135 2.88 8.53 -3.59
CA SER A 135 1.65 7.74 -3.42
C SER A 135 2.03 6.38 -2.82
N GLY A 136 1.39 6.04 -1.70
CA GLY A 136 1.87 5.01 -0.78
C GLY A 136 1.56 3.57 -1.13
N LEU A 137 1.38 3.19 -2.41
CA LEU A 137 1.20 1.79 -2.79
C LEU A 137 2.54 1.16 -3.20
N ARG A 138 2.86 0.04 -2.56
CA ARG A 138 3.95 -0.84 -2.98
C ARG A 138 3.43 -1.86 -3.98
N LEU A 139 4.12 -1.97 -5.10
CA LEU A 139 3.84 -2.99 -6.10
C LEU A 139 4.75 -4.19 -5.89
N TYR A 140 4.12 -5.35 -5.84
CA TYR A 140 4.77 -6.65 -5.86
C TYR A 140 4.29 -7.44 -7.08
N VAL A 141 5.14 -8.31 -7.57
CA VAL A 141 4.81 -9.32 -8.56
C VAL A 141 5.25 -10.67 -8.02
N LYS A 142 4.30 -11.58 -7.79
CA LYS A 142 4.57 -12.89 -7.17
C LYS A 142 5.37 -12.78 -5.88
N ARG A 143 5.01 -11.78 -5.04
CA ARG A 143 5.65 -11.46 -3.75
C ARG A 143 7.07 -10.89 -3.84
N VAL A 144 7.56 -10.64 -5.06
CA VAL A 144 8.81 -9.91 -5.28
C VAL A 144 8.50 -8.41 -5.32
N PHE A 145 9.20 -7.62 -4.52
CA PHE A 145 9.06 -6.18 -4.54
C PHE A 145 9.56 -5.60 -5.88
N ILE A 146 8.72 -4.80 -6.51
CA ILE A 146 9.03 -4.14 -7.78
C ILE A 146 9.33 -2.65 -7.55
N MET A 147 8.44 -1.95 -6.87
CA MET A 147 8.62 -0.52 -6.64
C MET A 147 7.78 0.01 -5.47
N ASP A 148 8.30 1.05 -4.83
CA ASP A 148 7.52 1.93 -3.96
C ASP A 148 6.78 2.98 -4.80
N ALA A 149 5.74 3.55 -4.22
CA ALA A 149 5.02 4.69 -4.78
C ALA A 149 4.60 4.45 -6.25
N ALA A 150 3.85 3.37 -6.48
CA ALA A 150 3.29 3.06 -7.79
C ALA A 150 2.21 4.08 -8.17
N GLN A 151 2.63 5.31 -8.53
CA GLN A 151 1.76 6.46 -8.88
C GLN A 151 0.77 6.11 -9.99
N GLN A 152 1.14 5.19 -10.87
CA GLN A 152 0.30 4.72 -11.95
C GLN A 152 -0.95 3.97 -11.46
N LEU A 153 -0.93 3.44 -10.23
CA LEU A 153 -2.01 2.65 -9.66
C LEU A 153 -3.04 3.48 -8.87
N LEU A 154 -2.73 4.74 -8.55
CA LEU A 154 -3.64 5.64 -7.85
C LEU A 154 -3.71 7.01 -8.52
N PRO A 155 -4.89 7.64 -8.62
CA PRO A 155 -5.02 9.03 -8.98
C PRO A 155 -4.59 9.93 -7.81
N HIS A 156 -4.31 11.19 -8.13
CA HIS A 156 -3.71 12.11 -7.19
C HIS A 156 -4.60 12.37 -5.96
N TYR A 157 -5.91 12.46 -6.15
CA TYR A 157 -6.87 12.67 -5.07
C TYR A 157 -6.98 11.52 -4.06
N LEU A 158 -6.36 10.35 -4.34
CA LEU A 158 -6.24 9.21 -3.41
C LEU A 158 -4.80 9.02 -2.89
N ARG A 159 -3.93 10.03 -3.02
CA ARG A 159 -2.51 9.94 -2.62
C ARG A 159 -2.26 9.64 -1.14
N PHE A 160 -3.27 9.79 -0.31
CA PHE A 160 -3.21 9.39 1.10
C PHE A 160 -3.35 7.88 1.33
N VAL A 161 -3.87 7.13 0.36
CA VAL A 161 -4.03 5.67 0.49
C VAL A 161 -2.64 5.01 0.52
N ARG A 162 -2.46 4.10 1.46
CA ARG A 162 -1.25 3.28 1.65
C ARG A 162 -1.60 1.83 1.37
N GLY A 163 -0.59 1.00 1.09
CA GLY A 163 -0.88 -0.43 0.93
C GLY A 163 0.01 -1.16 -0.03
N VAL A 164 -0.46 -2.36 -0.37
CA VAL A 164 0.20 -3.32 -1.23
C VAL A 164 -0.73 -3.72 -2.37
N VAL A 165 -0.16 -3.80 -3.55
CA VAL A 165 -0.73 -4.49 -4.71
C VAL A 165 0.25 -5.59 -5.10
N ASP A 166 -0.21 -6.84 -5.13
CA ASP A 166 0.59 -7.99 -5.56
C ASP A 166 -0.11 -8.69 -6.72
N SER A 167 0.52 -8.73 -7.88
CA SER A 167 -0.03 -9.33 -9.10
C SER A 167 0.73 -10.59 -9.47
N ASP A 168 -0.01 -11.66 -9.79
CA ASP A 168 0.57 -12.89 -10.31
C ASP A 168 0.82 -12.83 -11.83
N ASP A 169 0.18 -11.90 -12.53
CA ASP A 169 0.16 -11.85 -13.98
C ASP A 169 1.07 -10.78 -14.60
N LEU A 170 1.48 -9.79 -13.81
CA LEU A 170 2.48 -8.83 -14.27
C LEU A 170 3.86 -9.50 -14.44
N PRO A 171 4.65 -9.10 -15.43
CA PRO A 171 5.99 -9.63 -15.60
C PRO A 171 6.92 -9.06 -14.51
N LEU A 172 7.86 -9.88 -14.04
CA LEU A 172 8.84 -9.48 -12.99
C LEU A 172 9.76 -8.32 -13.40
N ASN A 173 9.95 -8.12 -14.70
CA ASN A 173 10.76 -7.02 -15.24
C ASN A 173 9.95 -5.75 -15.53
N VAL A 174 8.76 -5.63 -14.95
CA VAL A 174 7.91 -4.45 -15.13
C VAL A 174 8.63 -3.19 -14.64
N SER A 175 8.64 -2.16 -15.47
CA SER A 175 9.15 -0.83 -15.16
C SER A 175 8.00 0.18 -15.04
N ARG A 176 8.30 1.40 -14.58
CA ARG A 176 7.30 2.48 -14.54
C ARG A 176 6.68 2.76 -15.92
N GLU A 177 7.49 2.72 -16.96
CA GLU A 177 7.04 2.92 -18.35
C GLU A 177 6.10 1.80 -18.80
N LEU A 178 6.47 0.54 -18.54
CA LEU A 178 5.63 -0.62 -18.87
C LEU A 178 4.30 -0.62 -18.12
N LEU A 179 4.26 -0.07 -16.90
CA LEU A 179 3.00 0.06 -16.16
C LEU A 179 2.04 1.07 -16.80
N GLN A 180 2.55 2.10 -17.46
CA GLN A 180 1.70 3.12 -18.13
C GLN A 180 1.03 2.58 -19.39
N GLU A 181 1.69 1.68 -20.09
CA GLU A 181 1.25 1.15 -21.39
C GLU A 181 0.53 -0.21 -21.30
N ASN A 182 0.46 -0.82 -20.11
CA ASN A 182 -0.08 -2.17 -19.96
C ASN A 182 -1.57 -2.14 -19.60
N GLU A 183 -2.40 -2.81 -20.42
CA GLU A 183 -3.85 -2.95 -20.16
C GLU A 183 -4.15 -3.55 -18.76
N LEU A 184 -3.32 -4.50 -18.31
CA LEU A 184 -3.46 -5.13 -16.99
C LEU A 184 -3.28 -4.11 -15.86
N SER A 185 -2.28 -3.22 -15.95
CA SER A 185 -2.08 -2.17 -14.96
C SER A 185 -3.23 -1.18 -14.91
N GLY A 186 -3.85 -0.86 -16.07
CA GLY A 186 -5.05 -0.04 -16.14
C GLY A 186 -6.25 -0.68 -15.43
N LYS A 187 -6.44 -1.98 -15.58
CA LYS A 187 -7.50 -2.74 -14.87
C LYS A 187 -7.23 -2.81 -13.36
N ILE A 188 -5.99 -3.05 -12.94
CA ILE A 188 -5.60 -3.04 -11.53
C ILE A 188 -5.83 -1.65 -10.94
N ARG A 189 -5.41 -0.58 -11.63
CA ARG A 189 -5.67 0.81 -11.21
C ARG A 189 -7.15 1.07 -10.98
N SER A 190 -8.00 0.75 -11.96
CA SER A 190 -9.45 0.94 -11.86
C SER A 190 -10.05 0.18 -10.68
N ALA A 191 -9.58 -1.03 -10.41
CA ALA A 191 -10.01 -1.81 -9.28
C ALA A 191 -9.53 -1.23 -7.95
N VAL A 192 -8.29 -0.78 -7.85
CA VAL A 192 -7.72 -0.13 -6.65
C VAL A 192 -8.48 1.15 -6.32
N VAL A 193 -8.73 2.01 -7.31
CA VAL A 193 -9.52 3.24 -7.15
C VAL A 193 -10.92 2.91 -6.63
N ARG A 194 -11.60 1.97 -7.29
CA ARG A 194 -12.93 1.54 -6.86
C ARG A 194 -12.95 1.03 -5.42
N ARG A 195 -11.99 0.16 -5.06
CA ARG A 195 -11.90 -0.41 -3.71
C ARG A 195 -11.57 0.64 -2.64
N SER A 196 -10.74 1.63 -2.98
CA SER A 196 -10.47 2.75 -2.08
C SER A 196 -11.73 3.58 -1.83
N LEU A 197 -12.48 3.91 -2.87
CA LEU A 197 -13.75 4.63 -2.73
C LEU A 197 -14.81 3.81 -1.98
N ASP A 198 -14.92 2.50 -2.25
CA ASP A 198 -15.82 1.59 -1.52
C ASP A 198 -15.48 1.53 -0.02
N LEU A 199 -14.17 1.48 0.32
CA LEU A 199 -13.71 1.50 1.71
C LEU A 199 -14.13 2.79 2.41
N ILE A 200 -13.89 3.94 1.79
CA ILE A 200 -14.26 5.26 2.33
C ILE A 200 -15.79 5.38 2.47
N ALA A 201 -16.54 4.90 1.46
CA ALA A 201 -18.00 4.91 1.50
C ALA A 201 -18.56 4.03 2.62
N LYS A 202 -17.95 2.88 2.87
CA LYS A 202 -18.32 2.01 3.99
C LYS A 202 -18.12 2.72 5.33
N VAL A 203 -16.98 3.37 5.54
CA VAL A 203 -16.73 4.14 6.77
C VAL A 203 -17.72 5.28 6.91
N ALA A 204 -18.03 6.00 5.82
CA ALA A 204 -19.01 7.09 5.84
C ALA A 204 -20.41 6.62 6.28
N LYS A 205 -20.79 5.39 5.91
CA LYS A 205 -22.09 4.81 6.22
C LYS A 205 -22.14 4.19 7.61
N ASP A 206 -21.14 3.38 7.95
CA ASP A 206 -21.17 2.49 9.11
C ASP A 206 -20.55 3.14 10.36
N GLU A 207 -19.63 4.10 10.19
CA GLU A 207 -18.81 4.70 11.26
C GLU A 207 -18.71 6.23 11.10
N PRO A 208 -19.79 6.99 11.27
CA PRO A 208 -19.83 8.43 10.97
C PRO A 208 -18.82 9.27 11.77
N GLU A 209 -18.48 8.89 13.00
CA GLU A 209 -17.46 9.59 13.81
C GLU A 209 -16.06 9.40 13.22
N LYS A 210 -15.74 8.17 12.80
CA LYS A 210 -14.50 7.91 12.05
C LYS A 210 -14.47 8.65 10.72
N TYR A 211 -15.63 8.76 10.07
CA TYR A 211 -15.71 9.51 8.83
C TYR A 211 -15.49 11.01 9.03
N ALA A 212 -15.93 11.57 10.15
CA ALA A 212 -15.64 12.95 10.50
C ALA A 212 -14.13 13.19 10.66
N THR A 213 -13.44 12.26 11.32
CA THR A 213 -11.96 12.28 11.41
C THR A 213 -11.32 12.18 10.03
N PHE A 214 -11.75 11.21 9.22
CA PHE A 214 -11.29 11.08 7.82
C PHE A 214 -11.48 12.38 7.04
N TRP A 215 -12.64 12.99 7.18
CA TRP A 215 -12.98 14.20 6.43
C TRP A 215 -12.14 15.40 6.84
N SER A 216 -11.84 15.58 8.14
CA SER A 216 -10.98 16.65 8.61
C SER A 216 -9.55 16.52 8.05
N GLU A 217 -9.04 15.30 7.95
CA GLU A 217 -7.68 15.01 7.51
C GLU A 217 -7.52 14.99 5.97
N PHE A 218 -8.47 14.38 5.27
CA PHE A 218 -8.32 14.05 3.84
C PHE A 218 -9.41 14.66 2.95
N GLY A 219 -10.40 15.31 3.51
CA GLY A 219 -11.55 15.82 2.75
C GLY A 219 -11.16 16.83 1.65
N ALA A 220 -10.18 17.68 1.92
CA ALA A 220 -9.68 18.65 0.92
C ALA A 220 -9.05 17.92 -0.28
N VAL A 221 -8.28 16.86 -0.01
CA VAL A 221 -7.63 16.06 -1.06
C VAL A 221 -8.67 15.23 -1.83
N LEU A 222 -9.64 14.63 -1.14
CA LEU A 222 -10.70 13.86 -1.81
C LEU A 222 -11.55 14.74 -2.75
N LYS A 223 -11.78 16.01 -2.41
CA LYS A 223 -12.51 16.97 -3.26
C LYS A 223 -11.87 17.16 -4.64
N GLU A 224 -10.55 17.07 -4.75
CA GLU A 224 -9.83 17.16 -6.02
C GLU A 224 -10.36 16.15 -7.04
N GLY A 225 -10.77 14.96 -6.57
CA GLY A 225 -11.27 13.87 -7.41
C GLY A 225 -12.52 14.20 -8.21
N VAL A 226 -13.35 15.15 -7.76
CA VAL A 226 -14.53 15.60 -8.53
C VAL A 226 -14.13 16.21 -9.87
N VAL A 227 -12.96 16.86 -9.93
CA VAL A 227 -12.43 17.50 -11.13
C VAL A 227 -11.48 16.58 -11.89
N GLU A 228 -10.68 15.79 -11.17
CA GLU A 228 -9.65 14.94 -11.77
C GLU A 228 -10.20 13.63 -12.37
N ASP A 229 -11.26 13.06 -11.78
CA ASP A 229 -11.77 11.73 -12.12
C ASP A 229 -13.25 11.77 -12.47
N PHE A 230 -13.55 12.21 -13.68
CA PHE A 230 -14.94 12.29 -14.19
C PHE A 230 -15.64 10.92 -14.19
N GLY A 231 -14.89 9.84 -14.40
CA GLY A 231 -15.44 8.48 -14.42
C GLY A 231 -15.95 8.00 -13.06
N ASN A 232 -15.39 8.50 -11.97
CA ASN A 232 -15.78 8.17 -10.61
C ASN A 232 -16.53 9.29 -9.88
N ARG A 233 -16.87 10.38 -10.57
CA ARG A 233 -17.54 11.55 -9.96
C ARG A 233 -18.80 11.17 -9.18
N GLU A 234 -19.65 10.31 -9.71
CA GLU A 234 -20.88 9.83 -9.05
C GLU A 234 -20.60 9.05 -7.76
N ARG A 235 -19.43 8.43 -7.66
CA ARG A 235 -18.99 7.71 -6.46
C ARG A 235 -18.34 8.65 -5.43
N ILE A 236 -17.67 9.71 -5.88
CA ILE A 236 -16.98 10.67 -5.04
C ILE A 236 -17.97 11.66 -4.43
N THR A 237 -18.95 12.13 -5.21
CA THR A 237 -19.91 13.16 -4.80
C THR A 237 -20.64 12.86 -3.47
N PRO A 238 -21.15 11.65 -3.20
CA PRO A 238 -21.81 11.32 -1.93
C PRO A 238 -20.85 11.34 -0.72
N LEU A 239 -19.56 11.25 -0.97
CA LEU A 239 -18.53 11.28 0.07
C LEU A 239 -18.18 12.70 0.51
N LEU A 240 -18.60 13.73 -0.21
CA LEU A 240 -18.25 15.09 0.12
C LEU A 240 -19.03 15.60 1.34
N ARG A 241 -18.37 16.46 2.09
CA ARG A 241 -18.99 17.17 3.23
C ARG A 241 -18.75 18.67 3.09
N PHE A 242 -19.73 19.43 3.57
CA PHE A 242 -19.74 20.88 3.45
C PHE A 242 -20.14 21.52 4.79
N ALA A 243 -19.67 22.74 5.01
CA ALA A 243 -20.21 23.59 6.05
C ALA A 243 -21.67 23.96 5.73
N SER A 244 -22.47 24.25 6.72
CA SER A 244 -23.85 24.65 6.55
C SER A 244 -24.21 25.74 7.53
N THR A 245 -25.09 26.66 7.12
CA THR A 245 -25.70 27.67 7.98
C THR A 245 -26.63 27.08 9.04
N ARG A 246 -26.99 25.80 8.94
CA ARG A 246 -27.66 25.05 9.99
C ARG A 246 -26.63 24.25 10.78
N GLY A 247 -26.42 24.58 12.02
CA GLY A 247 -25.40 24.01 12.88
C GLY A 247 -24.39 25.08 13.29
N ASP A 248 -23.29 24.66 13.87
CA ASP A 248 -22.28 25.56 14.43
C ASP A 248 -21.44 26.30 13.38
N GLY A 249 -21.70 26.06 12.09
CA GLY A 249 -21.09 26.79 10.97
C GLY A 249 -19.62 26.42 10.68
N GLU A 250 -18.89 25.89 11.65
CA GLU A 250 -17.45 25.65 11.52
C GLU A 250 -17.11 24.25 10.99
N GLN A 251 -17.96 23.25 11.27
CA GLN A 251 -17.70 21.86 10.86
C GLN A 251 -18.28 21.55 9.47
N GLN A 252 -17.42 21.07 8.58
CA GLN A 252 -17.85 20.60 7.26
C GLN A 252 -18.31 19.14 7.36
N LEU A 253 -19.52 18.87 7.88
CA LEU A 253 -20.01 17.49 8.07
C LEU A 253 -21.34 17.20 7.37
N VAL A 254 -21.89 18.16 6.62
CA VAL A 254 -23.16 18.00 5.91
C VAL A 254 -22.90 17.46 4.51
N ASP A 255 -23.49 16.31 4.19
CA ASP A 255 -23.52 15.77 2.84
C ASP A 255 -24.64 16.39 2.00
N LEU A 256 -24.59 16.12 0.69
CA LEU A 256 -25.60 16.65 -0.23
C LEU A 256 -26.98 16.08 -0.02
N ASP A 257 -27.09 14.80 0.36
CA ASP A 257 -28.37 14.14 0.60
C ASP A 257 -29.07 14.73 1.83
N ALA A 258 -28.30 14.99 2.90
CA ALA A 258 -28.83 15.66 4.09
C ALA A 258 -29.25 17.11 3.79
N TYR A 259 -28.61 17.81 2.86
CA TYR A 259 -29.04 19.11 2.39
C TYR A 259 -30.34 18.99 1.59
N ILE A 260 -30.41 18.08 0.63
CA ILE A 260 -31.59 17.85 -0.23
C ILE A 260 -32.81 17.45 0.61
N ALA A 261 -32.63 16.56 1.59
CA ALA A 261 -33.73 16.10 2.46
C ALA A 261 -34.40 17.23 3.27
N ARG A 262 -33.72 18.36 3.45
CA ARG A 262 -34.23 19.54 4.18
C ARG A 262 -34.56 20.74 3.31
N MET A 263 -34.51 20.60 1.98
CA MET A 263 -34.90 21.65 1.06
C MET A 263 -36.39 22.06 1.28
N SER A 264 -36.67 23.34 1.12
CA SER A 264 -38.05 23.84 1.21
C SER A 264 -38.88 23.33 0.03
N ALA A 265 -40.18 23.21 0.22
CA ALA A 265 -41.10 22.86 -0.86
C ALA A 265 -40.95 23.86 -2.02
N GLY A 266 -40.70 23.33 -3.23
CA GLY A 266 -40.44 24.15 -4.42
C GLY A 266 -39.02 24.67 -4.60
N GLN A 267 -38.10 24.32 -3.73
CA GLN A 267 -36.65 24.60 -3.94
C GLN A 267 -36.10 23.59 -4.96
N GLU A 268 -35.57 24.10 -6.08
CA GLU A 268 -35.03 23.28 -7.20
C GLU A 268 -33.49 23.20 -7.24
N ALA A 269 -32.79 23.97 -6.40
CA ALA A 269 -31.35 24.06 -6.45
C ALA A 269 -30.73 24.08 -5.04
N ILE A 270 -29.48 23.63 -4.98
CA ILE A 270 -28.61 23.77 -3.80
C ILE A 270 -28.02 25.18 -3.83
N TYR A 271 -28.22 25.97 -2.79
CA TYR A 271 -27.67 27.29 -2.62
C TYR A 271 -26.35 27.20 -1.81
N TYR A 272 -25.31 27.88 -2.26
CA TYR A 272 -24.03 27.96 -1.58
C TYR A 272 -23.55 29.42 -1.48
N ILE A 273 -22.72 29.66 -0.49
CA ILE A 273 -22.04 30.96 -0.24
C ILE A 273 -20.56 30.72 -0.47
N THR A 274 -19.90 31.59 -1.20
CA THR A 274 -18.44 31.60 -1.46
C THR A 274 -17.74 32.59 -0.54
#